data_0f2901629926ecb5b37277ae8650ef00
#
_entry.id   0f2901629926ecb5b37277ae8650ef00
#
_cell.length_a   1.000
_cell.length_b   1.000
_cell.length_c   1.000
_cell.angle_alpha   90.00
_cell.angle_beta   90.00
_cell.angle_gamma   90.00
#
_symmetry.space_group_name_H-M   'P 1'
#
loop_
_entity.id
_entity.type
_entity.pdbx_description
1 polymer ?
#
loop_
_entity_poly.entity_id
_entity_poly.type
_entity_poly.pdbx_seq_one_letter_code
_entity_poly.pdbx_strand_id
1 'polypeptide(L)'
;MSEVVLLTNNLDAFYGDFQALFGVSIQVNKGEIVSIIGANGAGKTTFMRSVTGLLRNPKNKIYFKGKKIDSLRADQIAKIGIAMVPEGRQLFKSLSAEENLLIGATLKRKGYWSLEKVYNIFPILKELRHLPSTALSGGQQQMLAIGRALMSNPEIILFDEISLGLAPIIIKNIYNVLPTIIKDGMSAIIIEQDITKAIQNSNRLYCLQEGKISLNSNSNSISQEEITKAYFGI
;
A
#
# COMPACT_ATOMS: atom_id res chain seq x y z
N MET A 1 -24.29 -0.03 5.44
CA MET A 1 -22.94 -0.31 5.98
C MET A 1 -21.98 -0.45 4.80
N SER A 2 -20.82 0.21 4.84
CA SER A 2 -19.80 0.08 3.79
C SER A 2 -19.26 -1.35 3.73
N GLU A 3 -19.06 -1.88 2.53
CA GLU A 3 -18.50 -3.23 2.31
C GLU A 3 -17.04 -3.28 2.81
N VAL A 4 -16.73 -4.21 3.72
CA VAL A 4 -15.37 -4.43 4.22
C VAL A 4 -14.57 -5.23 3.19
N VAL A 5 -13.47 -4.63 2.70
CA VAL A 5 -12.57 -5.26 1.71
C VAL A 5 -11.46 -6.03 2.41
N LEU A 6 -10.80 -5.44 3.39
CA LEU A 6 -9.73 -6.09 4.15
C LEU A 6 -10.00 -5.95 5.65
N LEU A 7 -9.81 -7.03 6.38
CA LEU A 7 -9.90 -7.06 7.84
C LEU A 7 -8.77 -7.91 8.41
N THR A 8 -8.04 -7.36 9.37
CA THR A 8 -7.23 -8.16 10.29
C THR A 8 -7.90 -8.19 11.67
N ASN A 9 -7.90 -9.35 12.31
CA ASN A 9 -8.56 -9.56 13.61
C ASN A 9 -7.54 -10.13 14.60
N ASN A 10 -7.08 -9.30 15.52
CA ASN A 10 -6.06 -9.64 16.51
C ASN A 10 -4.85 -10.34 15.84
N LEU A 11 -4.31 -9.71 14.80
CA LEU A 11 -3.20 -10.27 14.05
C LEU A 11 -1.91 -10.22 14.88
N ASP A 12 -1.35 -11.41 15.11
CA ASP A 12 0.01 -11.59 15.64
C ASP A 12 0.93 -11.97 14.49
N ALA A 13 2.16 -11.47 14.47
CA ALA A 13 3.15 -11.82 13.46
C ALA A 13 4.53 -12.02 14.07
N PHE A 14 5.25 -13.01 13.54
CA PHE A 14 6.52 -13.49 14.11
C PHE A 14 7.60 -13.62 13.05
N TYR A 15 8.83 -13.34 13.43
CA TYR A 15 10.06 -13.70 12.71
C TYR A 15 10.82 -14.71 13.57
N GLY A 16 10.64 -16.01 13.28
CA GLY A 16 11.07 -17.08 14.20
C GLY A 16 10.37 -16.90 15.54
N ASP A 17 11.12 -16.79 16.62
CA ASP A 17 10.60 -16.60 17.98
C ASP A 17 10.31 -15.14 18.34
N PHE A 18 10.73 -14.19 17.50
CA PHE A 18 10.52 -12.77 17.74
C PHE A 18 9.13 -12.34 17.28
N GLN A 19 8.28 -11.93 18.22
CA GLN A 19 6.96 -11.37 17.91
C GLN A 19 7.10 -9.89 17.54
N ALA A 20 6.59 -9.54 16.36
CA ALA A 20 6.66 -8.18 15.81
C ALA A 20 5.30 -7.48 15.77
N LEU A 21 4.18 -8.22 15.79
CA LEU A 21 2.84 -7.65 15.90
C LEU A 21 2.07 -8.35 17.02
N PHE A 22 1.32 -7.58 17.79
CA PHE A 22 0.59 -8.01 18.99
C PHE A 22 -0.88 -7.63 18.85
N GLY A 23 -1.71 -8.53 18.34
CA GLY A 23 -3.16 -8.36 18.28
C GLY A 23 -3.64 -7.20 17.36
N VAL A 24 -2.96 -6.96 16.24
CA VAL A 24 -3.27 -5.84 15.33
C VAL A 24 -4.59 -6.06 14.60
N SER A 25 -5.56 -5.18 14.83
CA SER A 25 -6.87 -5.20 14.16
C SER A 25 -7.07 -3.95 13.32
N ILE A 26 -7.06 -4.11 12.00
CA ILE A 26 -7.24 -3.05 11.00
C ILE A 26 -8.34 -3.46 10.04
N GLN A 27 -9.23 -2.54 9.73
CA GLN A 27 -10.31 -2.71 8.75
C GLN A 27 -10.16 -1.67 7.64
N VAL A 28 -10.38 -2.10 6.40
CA VAL A 28 -10.45 -1.20 5.23
C VAL A 28 -11.76 -1.47 4.50
N ASN A 29 -12.52 -0.40 4.26
CA ASN A 29 -13.77 -0.46 3.51
C ASN A 29 -13.52 -0.22 2.02
N LYS A 30 -14.48 -0.59 1.19
CA LYS A 30 -14.45 -0.35 -0.25
C LYS A 30 -14.39 1.13 -0.58
N GLY A 31 -13.43 1.51 -1.44
CA GLY A 31 -13.22 2.91 -1.82
C GLY A 31 -12.58 3.77 -0.72
N GLU A 32 -12.08 3.16 0.36
CA GLU A 32 -11.44 3.86 1.47
C GLU A 32 -9.91 3.91 1.29
N ILE A 33 -9.31 5.03 1.63
CA ILE A 33 -7.88 5.15 1.88
C ILE A 33 -7.65 5.14 3.39
N VAL A 34 -6.87 4.18 3.86
CA VAL A 34 -6.44 4.07 5.25
C VAL A 34 -4.94 4.34 5.33
N SER A 35 -4.52 5.26 6.18
CA SER A 35 -3.10 5.44 6.50
C SER A 35 -2.70 4.66 7.74
N ILE A 36 -1.51 4.05 7.70
CA ILE A 36 -0.85 3.44 8.86
C ILE A 36 0.42 4.24 9.13
N ILE A 37 0.47 4.92 10.27
CA ILE A 37 1.61 5.70 10.72
C ILE A 37 2.31 5.00 11.89
N GLY A 38 3.53 5.39 12.17
CA GLY A 38 4.33 4.91 13.30
C GLY A 38 5.82 5.05 13.05
N ALA A 39 6.61 5.03 14.09
CA ALA A 39 8.06 5.11 14.02
C ALA A 39 8.69 3.94 13.24
N ASN A 40 9.97 4.06 12.90
CA ASN A 40 10.73 2.94 12.36
C ASN A 40 10.77 1.81 13.39
N GLY A 41 10.53 0.56 12.91
CA GLY A 41 10.41 -0.59 13.81
C GLY A 41 9.04 -0.79 14.47
N ALA A 42 8.06 0.10 14.27
CA ALA A 42 6.73 -0.02 14.86
C ALA A 42 5.91 -1.23 14.35
N GLY A 43 6.37 -1.93 13.29
CA GLY A 43 5.69 -3.10 12.75
C GLY A 43 4.95 -2.86 11.42
N LYS A 44 5.02 -1.67 10.82
CA LYS A 44 4.31 -1.29 9.59
C LYS A 44 4.61 -2.23 8.41
N THR A 45 5.88 -2.43 8.09
CA THR A 45 6.30 -3.35 7.02
C THR A 45 5.95 -4.82 7.36
N THR A 46 5.99 -5.20 8.64
CA THR A 46 5.54 -6.53 9.10
C THR A 46 4.07 -6.73 8.81
N PHE A 47 3.23 -5.73 9.09
CA PHE A 47 1.82 -5.76 8.74
C PHE A 47 1.60 -5.95 7.23
N MET A 48 2.30 -5.17 6.40
CA MET A 48 2.22 -5.29 4.93
C MET A 48 2.63 -6.67 4.44
N ARG A 49 3.74 -7.21 4.94
CA ARG A 49 4.23 -8.56 4.60
C ARG A 49 3.24 -9.64 5.04
N SER A 50 2.57 -9.46 6.18
CA SER A 50 1.53 -10.37 6.66
C SER A 50 0.33 -10.40 5.73
N VAL A 51 -0.21 -9.23 5.36
CA VAL A 51 -1.37 -9.11 4.48
C VAL A 51 -1.07 -9.62 3.07
N THR A 52 0.15 -9.45 2.58
CA THR A 52 0.56 -9.87 1.23
C THR A 52 1.07 -11.31 1.16
N GLY A 53 1.08 -12.06 2.28
CA GLY A 53 1.54 -13.46 2.32
C GLY A 53 3.04 -13.64 2.15
N LEU A 54 3.81 -12.56 2.29
CA LEU A 54 5.28 -12.58 2.33
C LEU A 54 5.81 -13.00 3.72
N LEU A 55 4.97 -12.86 4.75
CA LEU A 55 5.19 -13.38 6.08
C LEU A 55 4.03 -14.29 6.45
N ARG A 56 4.36 -15.51 6.91
CA ARG A 56 3.32 -16.45 7.39
C ARG A 56 2.90 -16.09 8.81
N ASN A 57 1.60 -16.13 9.05
CA ASN A 57 1.00 -15.74 10.32
C ASN A 57 0.16 -16.88 10.91
N PRO A 58 -0.20 -16.79 12.20
CA PRO A 58 -1.22 -17.64 12.81
C PRO A 58 -2.53 -17.60 12.00
N LYS A 59 -3.26 -18.70 11.99
CA LYS A 59 -4.48 -18.86 11.20
C LYS A 59 -5.63 -17.98 11.69
N ASN A 60 -6.55 -17.68 10.77
CA ASN A 60 -7.81 -16.99 11.03
C ASN A 60 -7.67 -15.54 11.54
N LYS A 61 -6.68 -14.85 11.02
CA LYS A 61 -6.38 -13.46 11.42
C LYS A 61 -6.57 -12.44 10.29
N ILE A 62 -6.52 -12.88 9.02
CA ILE A 62 -6.59 -11.99 7.86
C ILE A 62 -7.73 -12.43 6.94
N TYR A 63 -8.61 -11.48 6.61
CA TYR A 63 -9.78 -11.70 5.76
C TYR A 63 -9.79 -10.69 4.62
N PHE A 64 -10.03 -11.17 3.42
CA PHE A 64 -10.25 -10.36 2.23
C PHE A 64 -11.63 -10.66 1.67
N LYS A 65 -12.51 -9.63 1.63
CA LYS A 65 -13.92 -9.77 1.22
C LYS A 65 -14.62 -10.92 1.96
N GLY A 66 -14.42 -10.98 3.28
CA GLY A 66 -14.98 -12.00 4.16
C GLY A 66 -14.34 -13.40 4.06
N LYS A 67 -13.40 -13.62 3.15
CA LYS A 67 -12.70 -14.91 2.99
C LYS A 67 -11.35 -14.88 3.70
N LYS A 68 -11.01 -15.97 4.39
CA LYS A 68 -9.70 -16.14 5.05
C LYS A 68 -8.60 -16.26 4.01
N ILE A 69 -7.50 -15.52 4.19
CA ILE A 69 -6.37 -15.51 3.27
C ILE A 69 -5.02 -15.86 3.92
N ASP A 70 -4.97 -16.12 5.21
CA ASP A 70 -3.73 -16.39 5.98
C ASP A 70 -2.89 -17.55 5.43
N SER A 71 -3.53 -18.54 4.82
CA SER A 71 -2.86 -19.71 4.26
C SER A 71 -2.39 -19.51 2.82
N LEU A 72 -2.78 -18.41 2.18
CA LEU A 72 -2.43 -18.14 0.79
C LEU A 72 -0.98 -17.66 0.67
N ARG A 73 -0.31 -18.09 -0.41
CA ARG A 73 1.00 -17.56 -0.80
C ARG A 73 0.84 -16.20 -1.47
N ALA A 74 1.91 -15.42 -1.52
CA ALA A 74 1.93 -14.09 -2.11
C ALA A 74 1.38 -14.05 -3.56
N ASP A 75 1.71 -15.06 -4.39
CA ASP A 75 1.19 -15.17 -5.75
C ASP A 75 -0.32 -15.40 -5.80
N GLN A 76 -0.89 -16.14 -4.86
CA GLN A 76 -2.32 -16.37 -4.73
C GLN A 76 -3.04 -15.11 -4.22
N ILE A 77 -2.43 -14.40 -3.26
CA ILE A 77 -2.93 -13.13 -2.74
C ILE A 77 -2.97 -12.06 -3.85
N ALA A 78 -1.93 -11.96 -4.67
CA ALA A 78 -1.94 -11.08 -5.83
C ALA A 78 -3.06 -11.44 -6.82
N LYS A 79 -3.29 -12.74 -7.08
CA LYS A 79 -4.36 -13.22 -7.98
C LYS A 79 -5.77 -12.87 -7.49
N ILE A 80 -6.02 -12.80 -6.20
CA ILE A 80 -7.33 -12.41 -5.66
C ILE A 80 -7.55 -10.91 -5.62
N GLY A 81 -6.52 -10.08 -5.90
CA GLY A 81 -6.66 -8.63 -6.08
C GLY A 81 -6.04 -7.76 -5.00
N ILE A 82 -5.06 -8.24 -4.28
CA ILE A 82 -4.25 -7.45 -3.37
C ILE A 82 -2.91 -7.17 -4.06
N ALA A 83 -2.61 -5.90 -4.32
CA ALA A 83 -1.31 -5.49 -4.87
C ALA A 83 -0.52 -4.66 -3.86
N MET A 84 0.80 -4.66 -3.99
CA MET A 84 1.71 -3.89 -3.14
C MET A 84 2.70 -3.11 -4.00
N VAL A 85 2.91 -1.85 -3.62
CA VAL A 85 4.02 -1.03 -4.06
C VAL A 85 5.03 -1.02 -2.91
N PRO A 86 6.11 -1.81 -2.98
CA PRO A 86 7.06 -1.95 -1.89
C PRO A 86 7.96 -0.73 -1.76
N GLU A 87 8.52 -0.53 -0.58
CA GLU A 87 9.66 0.35 -0.36
C GLU A 87 10.80 -0.01 -1.33
N GLY A 88 11.54 0.98 -1.81
CA GLY A 88 12.63 0.78 -2.74
C GLY A 88 12.21 0.38 -4.17
N ARG A 89 10.89 0.49 -4.50
CA ARG A 89 10.31 0.34 -5.85
C ARG A 89 10.42 -1.05 -6.46
N GLN A 90 11.49 -1.80 -6.20
CA GLN A 90 11.78 -3.17 -6.64
C GLN A 90 11.44 -3.42 -8.12
N LEU A 91 11.96 -2.55 -8.99
CA LEU A 91 11.80 -2.67 -10.44
C LEU A 91 12.75 -3.73 -11.02
N PHE A 92 12.32 -4.32 -12.13
CA PHE A 92 13.17 -5.22 -12.92
C PHE A 92 14.16 -4.37 -13.72
N LYS A 93 15.41 -4.34 -13.26
CA LYS A 93 16.45 -3.43 -13.76
C LYS A 93 16.82 -3.67 -15.23
N SER A 94 16.74 -4.91 -15.70
CA SER A 94 17.03 -5.31 -17.09
C SER A 94 15.89 -5.04 -18.06
N LEU A 95 14.68 -4.71 -17.56
CA LEU A 95 13.50 -4.47 -18.36
C LEU A 95 13.28 -2.98 -18.59
N SER A 96 12.71 -2.66 -19.74
CA SER A 96 12.20 -1.31 -20.05
C SER A 96 11.07 -0.91 -19.11
N ALA A 97 10.70 0.38 -19.14
CA ALA A 97 9.56 0.86 -18.36
C ALA A 97 8.25 0.16 -18.77
N GLU A 98 8.00 0.01 -20.07
CA GLU A 98 6.80 -0.68 -20.56
C GLU A 98 6.77 -2.16 -20.18
N GLU A 99 7.88 -2.89 -20.30
CA GLU A 99 7.97 -4.27 -19.88
C GLU A 99 7.74 -4.44 -18.38
N ASN A 100 8.26 -3.52 -17.54
CA ASN A 100 7.94 -3.48 -16.12
C ASN A 100 6.43 -3.34 -15.86
N LEU A 101 5.73 -2.46 -16.62
CA LEU A 101 4.28 -2.33 -16.51
C LEU A 101 3.57 -3.63 -16.92
N LEU A 102 3.96 -4.24 -18.03
CA LEU A 102 3.35 -5.46 -18.56
C LEU A 102 3.48 -6.66 -17.63
N ILE A 103 4.55 -6.75 -16.82
CA ILE A 103 4.65 -7.77 -15.77
C ILE A 103 3.45 -7.70 -14.80
N GLY A 104 2.98 -6.50 -14.44
CA GLY A 104 1.78 -6.34 -13.61
C GLY A 104 0.53 -7.00 -14.23
N ALA A 105 0.42 -6.99 -15.57
CA ALA A 105 -0.71 -7.57 -16.29
C ALA A 105 -0.67 -9.10 -16.41
N THR A 106 0.42 -9.77 -16.05
CA THR A 106 0.57 -11.23 -16.18
C THR A 106 -0.46 -12.03 -15.38
N LEU A 107 -1.04 -11.43 -14.34
CA LEU A 107 -2.12 -12.04 -13.55
C LEU A 107 -3.45 -12.15 -14.33
N LYS A 108 -3.57 -11.49 -15.49
CA LYS A 108 -4.76 -11.51 -16.37
C LYS A 108 -6.09 -11.17 -15.67
N ARG A 109 -6.04 -10.38 -14.60
CA ARG A 109 -7.25 -9.88 -13.94
C ARG A 109 -7.93 -8.86 -14.84
N LYS A 110 -9.22 -9.01 -15.06
CA LYS A 110 -10.05 -8.01 -15.76
C LYS A 110 -10.30 -6.82 -14.82
N GLY A 111 -10.30 -5.60 -15.36
CA GLY A 111 -10.57 -4.39 -14.60
C GLY A 111 -10.34 -3.13 -15.42
N TYR A 112 -10.32 -2.01 -14.72
CA TYR A 112 -10.18 -0.68 -15.32
C TYR A 112 -8.79 -0.42 -15.91
N TRP A 113 -7.73 -0.95 -15.27
CA TRP A 113 -6.36 -0.57 -15.59
C TRP A 113 -5.81 -1.25 -16.84
N SER A 114 -5.21 -0.46 -17.70
CA SER A 114 -4.48 -0.84 -18.91
C SER A 114 -3.26 0.05 -19.07
N LEU A 115 -2.36 -0.27 -20.00
CA LEU A 115 -1.22 0.60 -20.33
C LEU A 115 -1.66 2.03 -20.63
N GLU A 116 -2.70 2.18 -21.44
CA GLU A 116 -3.24 3.50 -21.78
C GLU A 116 -3.69 4.28 -20.55
N LYS A 117 -4.42 3.63 -19.62
CA LYS A 117 -4.88 4.25 -18.38
C LYS A 117 -3.74 4.64 -17.46
N VAL A 118 -2.69 3.81 -17.38
CA VAL A 118 -1.47 4.14 -16.62
C VAL A 118 -0.75 5.32 -17.25
N TYR A 119 -0.64 5.37 -18.58
CA TYR A 119 -0.03 6.50 -19.28
C TYR A 119 -0.85 7.79 -19.14
N ASN A 120 -2.17 7.71 -19.01
CA ASN A 120 -3.02 8.87 -18.77
C ASN A 120 -2.76 9.53 -17.40
N ILE A 121 -2.48 8.72 -16.36
CA ILE A 121 -2.14 9.27 -15.03
C ILE A 121 -0.66 9.60 -14.87
N PHE A 122 0.21 8.94 -15.63
CA PHE A 122 1.66 9.16 -15.64
C PHE A 122 2.19 9.31 -17.07
N PRO A 123 1.92 10.44 -17.77
CA PRO A 123 2.28 10.63 -19.19
C PRO A 123 3.77 10.42 -19.48
N ILE A 124 4.63 10.81 -18.54
CA ILE A 124 6.08 10.65 -18.66
C ILE A 124 6.50 9.20 -18.88
N LEU A 125 5.75 8.23 -18.36
CA LEU A 125 6.06 6.81 -18.55
C LEU A 125 5.85 6.36 -20.00
N LYS A 126 4.94 7.01 -20.75
CA LYS A 126 4.75 6.75 -22.17
C LYS A 126 5.93 7.26 -23.00
N GLU A 127 6.45 8.44 -22.65
CA GLU A 127 7.62 9.02 -23.31
C GLU A 127 8.88 8.15 -23.10
N LEU A 128 9.05 7.63 -21.88
CA LEU A 128 10.20 6.86 -21.46
C LEU A 128 10.03 5.34 -21.59
N ARG A 129 8.98 4.86 -22.26
CA ARG A 129 8.55 3.46 -22.23
C ARG A 129 9.62 2.45 -22.69
N HIS A 130 10.50 2.86 -23.57
CA HIS A 130 11.57 2.02 -24.14
C HIS A 130 12.88 2.08 -23.34
N LEU A 131 13.01 3.00 -22.38
CA LEU A 131 14.21 3.10 -21.55
C LEU A 131 14.23 2.02 -20.46
N PRO A 132 15.40 1.48 -20.13
CA PRO A 132 15.54 0.57 -18.99
C PRO A 132 15.16 1.31 -17.70
N SER A 133 14.56 0.60 -16.75
CA SER A 133 14.09 1.21 -15.50
C SER A 133 15.19 1.89 -14.68
N THR A 134 16.45 1.50 -14.91
CA THR A 134 17.63 2.11 -14.27
C THR A 134 17.98 3.51 -14.80
N ALA A 135 17.52 3.86 -16.01
CA ALA A 135 17.73 5.17 -16.58
C ALA A 135 16.69 6.21 -16.11
N LEU A 136 15.67 5.79 -15.39
CA LEU A 136 14.62 6.66 -14.89
C LEU A 136 15.07 7.34 -13.59
N SER A 137 14.62 8.60 -13.39
CA SER A 137 14.77 9.29 -12.10
C SER A 137 14.01 8.56 -10.98
N GLY A 138 14.36 8.83 -9.72
CA GLY A 138 13.70 8.21 -8.58
C GLY A 138 12.18 8.38 -8.55
N GLY A 139 11.68 9.56 -8.96
CA GLY A 139 10.23 9.82 -9.06
C GLY A 139 9.58 9.04 -10.20
N GLN A 140 10.22 8.96 -11.36
CA GLN A 140 9.75 8.17 -12.50
C GLN A 140 9.71 6.67 -12.18
N GLN A 141 10.73 6.19 -11.47
CA GLN A 141 10.74 4.80 -10.97
C GLN A 141 9.60 4.53 -10.00
N GLN A 142 9.25 5.51 -9.14
CA GLN A 142 8.12 5.37 -8.22
C GLN A 142 6.78 5.32 -8.97
N MET A 143 6.59 6.22 -9.96
CA MET A 143 5.43 6.18 -10.84
C MET A 143 5.33 4.85 -11.60
N LEU A 144 6.47 4.31 -12.05
CA LEU A 144 6.55 3.01 -12.71
C LEU A 144 6.15 1.85 -11.78
N ALA A 145 6.62 1.86 -10.52
CA ALA A 145 6.24 0.86 -9.52
C ALA A 145 4.74 0.89 -9.22
N ILE A 146 4.16 2.08 -9.08
CA ILE A 146 2.70 2.27 -8.92
C ILE A 146 1.96 1.76 -10.15
N GLY A 147 2.37 2.18 -11.35
CA GLY A 147 1.77 1.74 -12.60
C GLY A 147 1.79 0.22 -12.76
N ARG A 148 2.92 -0.43 -12.43
CA ARG A 148 3.03 -1.89 -12.45
C ARG A 148 2.03 -2.56 -11.50
N ALA A 149 1.84 -2.01 -10.29
CA ALA A 149 0.86 -2.53 -9.35
C ALA A 149 -0.57 -2.37 -9.88
N LEU A 150 -0.90 -1.21 -10.48
CA LEU A 150 -2.21 -0.93 -11.09
C LEU A 150 -2.52 -1.88 -12.26
N MET A 151 -1.53 -2.24 -13.07
CA MET A 151 -1.68 -3.16 -14.19
C MET A 151 -2.16 -4.56 -13.77
N SER A 152 -2.04 -4.93 -12.49
CA SER A 152 -2.62 -6.16 -11.95
C SER A 152 -4.14 -6.06 -11.71
N ASN A 153 -4.75 -4.90 -11.93
CA ASN A 153 -6.17 -4.62 -11.65
C ASN A 153 -6.57 -5.00 -10.22
N PRO A 154 -5.93 -4.41 -9.19
CA PRO A 154 -6.20 -4.78 -7.81
C PRO A 154 -7.55 -4.23 -7.32
N GLU A 155 -8.10 -4.83 -6.28
CA GLU A 155 -9.24 -4.32 -5.51
C GLU A 155 -8.77 -3.50 -4.30
N ILE A 156 -7.57 -3.81 -3.81
CA ILE A 156 -6.86 -3.02 -2.81
C ILE A 156 -5.38 -2.92 -3.17
N ILE A 157 -4.82 -1.73 -3.02
CA ILE A 157 -3.40 -1.48 -3.23
C ILE A 157 -2.75 -1.01 -1.93
N LEU A 158 -1.60 -1.59 -1.61
CA LEU A 158 -0.82 -1.29 -0.42
C LEU A 158 0.43 -0.51 -0.83
N PHE A 159 0.60 0.68 -0.29
CA PHE A 159 1.75 1.55 -0.55
C PHE A 159 2.69 1.57 0.66
N ASP A 160 3.92 1.11 0.49
CA ASP A 160 4.94 1.09 1.54
C ASP A 160 5.91 2.26 1.35
N GLU A 161 5.73 3.33 2.14
CA GLU A 161 6.56 4.53 2.17
C GLU A 161 6.83 5.15 0.79
N ILE A 162 5.77 5.39 0.01
CA ILE A 162 5.86 5.87 -1.39
C ILE A 162 6.49 7.26 -1.54
N SER A 163 6.56 8.03 -0.46
CA SER A 163 7.14 9.39 -0.44
C SER A 163 8.63 9.42 -0.12
N LEU A 164 9.20 8.30 0.36
CA LEU A 164 10.57 8.25 0.87
C LEU A 164 11.62 8.55 -0.22
N GLY A 165 12.50 9.51 0.08
CA GLY A 165 13.61 9.88 -0.81
C GLY A 165 13.20 10.56 -2.12
N LEU A 166 12.00 11.13 -2.18
CA LEU A 166 11.51 11.87 -3.35
C LEU A 166 11.46 13.38 -3.10
N ALA A 167 11.64 14.14 -4.18
CA ALA A 167 11.47 15.59 -4.15
C ALA A 167 10.00 15.97 -3.86
N PRO A 168 9.73 17.07 -3.13
CA PRO A 168 8.37 17.47 -2.74
C PRO A 168 7.38 17.57 -3.90
N ILE A 169 7.82 18.06 -5.06
CA ILE A 169 6.98 18.18 -6.25
C ILE A 169 6.53 16.80 -6.78
N ILE A 170 7.41 15.81 -6.72
CA ILE A 170 7.10 14.44 -7.15
C ILE A 170 6.13 13.79 -6.18
N ILE A 171 6.34 13.99 -4.88
CA ILE A 171 5.44 13.51 -3.83
C ILE A 171 4.04 14.06 -4.08
N LYS A 172 3.91 15.38 -4.29
CA LYS A 172 2.63 16.04 -4.59
C LYS A 172 1.96 15.41 -5.83
N ASN A 173 2.72 15.18 -6.91
CA ASN A 173 2.19 14.58 -8.13
C ASN A 173 1.66 13.15 -7.89
N ILE A 174 2.36 12.33 -7.09
CA ILE A 174 1.93 10.97 -6.75
C ILE A 174 0.66 11.00 -5.90
N TYR A 175 0.58 11.85 -4.89
CA TYR A 175 -0.62 11.95 -4.05
C TYR A 175 -1.83 12.51 -4.82
N ASN A 176 -1.62 13.43 -5.77
CA ASN A 176 -2.70 13.99 -6.60
C ASN A 176 -3.40 12.95 -7.48
N VAL A 177 -2.76 11.83 -7.82
CA VAL A 177 -3.39 10.77 -8.62
C VAL A 177 -4.13 9.73 -7.77
N LEU A 178 -3.93 9.70 -6.44
CA LEU A 178 -4.62 8.74 -5.56
C LEU A 178 -6.15 8.80 -5.67
N PRO A 179 -6.81 9.98 -5.69
CA PRO A 179 -8.25 10.04 -5.88
C PRO A 179 -8.71 9.40 -7.20
N THR A 180 -7.91 9.53 -8.26
CA THR A 180 -8.20 8.89 -9.55
C THR A 180 -8.03 7.37 -9.47
N ILE A 181 -7.04 6.91 -8.71
CA ILE A 181 -6.75 5.48 -8.52
C ILE A 181 -7.91 4.79 -7.79
N ILE A 182 -8.48 5.42 -6.76
CA ILE A 182 -9.55 4.81 -5.94
C ILE A 182 -10.96 5.08 -6.47
N LYS A 183 -11.12 5.96 -7.47
CA LYS A 183 -12.43 6.42 -7.98
C LYS A 183 -13.37 5.29 -8.37
N ASP A 184 -12.86 4.17 -8.89
CA ASP A 184 -13.66 3.04 -9.35
C ASP A 184 -13.90 1.98 -8.25
N GLY A 185 -13.83 2.40 -6.97
CA GLY A 185 -14.11 1.54 -5.81
C GLY A 185 -12.92 0.68 -5.37
N MET A 186 -11.72 0.94 -5.89
CA MET A 186 -10.48 0.39 -5.34
C MET A 186 -10.22 1.02 -3.97
N SER A 187 -9.63 0.24 -3.05
CA SER A 187 -9.24 0.72 -1.72
C SER A 187 -7.73 0.84 -1.63
N ALA A 188 -7.22 1.59 -0.65
CA ALA A 188 -5.79 1.70 -0.46
C ALA A 188 -5.39 1.65 1.03
N ILE A 189 -4.21 1.08 1.29
CA ILE A 189 -3.47 1.30 2.54
C ILE A 189 -2.20 2.06 2.19
N ILE A 190 -1.89 3.12 2.94
CA ILE A 190 -0.67 3.91 2.77
C ILE A 190 0.11 3.86 4.07
N ILE A 191 1.33 3.34 4.02
CA ILE A 191 2.27 3.49 5.13
C ILE A 191 3.01 4.81 4.95
N GLU A 192 2.98 5.64 5.98
CA GLU A 192 3.66 6.93 6.01
C GLU A 192 4.32 7.19 7.37
N GLN A 193 5.41 7.96 7.33
CA GLN A 193 6.06 8.49 8.53
C GLN A 193 5.64 9.93 8.79
N ASP A 194 5.25 10.67 7.75
CA ASP A 194 4.80 12.05 7.81
C ASP A 194 3.31 12.11 8.19
N ILE A 195 3.04 12.53 9.42
CA ILE A 195 1.69 12.64 9.97
C ILE A 195 0.80 13.54 9.11
N THR A 196 1.35 14.68 8.66
CA THR A 196 0.59 15.65 7.85
C THR A 196 0.14 15.04 6.53
N LYS A 197 1.02 14.32 5.85
CA LYS A 197 0.66 13.61 4.60
C LYS A 197 -0.35 12.50 4.85
N ALA A 198 -0.21 11.75 5.94
CA ALA A 198 -1.16 10.70 6.30
C ALA A 198 -2.57 11.26 6.50
N ILE A 199 -2.71 12.35 7.26
CA ILE A 199 -4.01 13.04 7.50
C ILE A 199 -4.60 13.53 6.17
N GLN A 200 -3.81 14.25 5.37
CA GLN A 200 -4.30 14.90 4.15
C GLN A 200 -4.73 13.92 3.05
N ASN A 201 -4.20 12.71 3.05
CA ASN A 201 -4.38 11.75 1.96
C ASN A 201 -5.11 10.47 2.35
N SER A 202 -5.76 10.44 3.52
CA SER A 202 -6.56 9.29 3.94
C SER A 202 -7.90 9.68 4.57
N ASN A 203 -8.83 8.74 4.55
CA ASN A 203 -10.13 8.88 5.22
C ASN A 203 -10.02 8.55 6.72
N ARG A 204 -9.14 7.59 7.05
CA ARG A 204 -8.93 7.09 8.39
C ARG A 204 -7.47 6.71 8.58
N LEU A 205 -6.99 6.84 9.80
CA LEU A 205 -5.63 6.47 10.14
C LEU A 205 -5.55 5.54 11.36
N TYR A 206 -4.54 4.71 11.34
CA TYR A 206 -4.09 3.91 12.48
C TYR A 206 -2.68 4.33 12.86
N CYS A 207 -2.40 4.50 14.14
CA CYS A 207 -1.04 4.64 14.64
C CYS A 207 -0.57 3.28 15.17
N LEU A 208 0.57 2.83 14.68
CA LEU A 208 1.22 1.61 15.12
C LEU A 208 2.42 1.98 15.99
N GLN A 209 2.48 1.42 17.19
CA GLN A 209 3.57 1.62 18.14
C GLN A 209 3.95 0.26 18.74
N GLU A 210 5.21 -0.12 18.65
CA GLU A 210 5.73 -1.39 19.20
C GLU A 210 4.86 -2.62 18.84
N GLY A 211 4.42 -2.68 17.59
CA GLY A 211 3.59 -3.79 17.10
C GLY A 211 2.13 -3.78 17.55
N LYS A 212 1.64 -2.72 18.17
CA LYS A 212 0.25 -2.56 18.62
C LYS A 212 -0.40 -1.32 18.01
N ILE A 213 -1.72 -1.32 17.89
CA ILE A 213 -2.48 -0.12 17.53
C ILE A 213 -2.60 0.77 18.77
N SER A 214 -1.97 1.95 18.74
CA SER A 214 -2.07 2.98 19.77
C SER A 214 -3.24 3.94 19.52
N LEU A 215 -3.65 4.09 18.24
CA LEU A 215 -4.70 5.01 17.83
C LEU A 215 -5.42 4.51 16.58
N ASN A 216 -6.73 4.72 16.52
CA ASN A 216 -7.58 4.54 15.34
C ASN A 216 -8.59 5.69 15.29
N SER A 217 -8.55 6.51 14.24
CA SER A 217 -9.46 7.65 14.10
C SER A 217 -9.72 8.01 12.64
N ASN A 218 -10.82 8.75 12.42
CA ASN A 218 -11.05 9.41 11.13
C ASN A 218 -10.05 10.57 10.97
N SER A 219 -9.46 10.70 9.79
CA SER A 219 -8.45 11.73 9.52
C SER A 219 -8.97 13.15 9.69
N ASN A 220 -10.26 13.39 9.44
CA ASN A 220 -10.89 14.71 9.55
C ASN A 220 -11.28 15.12 10.98
N SER A 221 -11.27 14.20 11.96
CA SER A 221 -11.76 14.43 13.32
C SER A 221 -10.68 14.37 14.39
N ILE A 222 -9.44 14.15 14.00
CA ILE A 222 -8.31 14.02 14.92
C ILE A 222 -7.36 15.21 14.81
N SER A 223 -6.87 15.69 15.94
CA SER A 223 -5.87 16.74 15.98
C SER A 223 -4.45 16.15 15.76
N GLN A 224 -3.58 17.01 15.23
CA GLN A 224 -2.16 16.63 15.06
C GLN A 224 -1.50 16.33 16.42
N GLU A 225 -1.95 16.99 17.49
CA GLU A 225 -1.43 16.76 18.85
C GLU A 225 -1.75 15.35 19.36
N GLU A 226 -3.02 14.89 19.19
CA GLU A 226 -3.43 13.54 19.57
C GLU A 226 -2.66 12.47 18.82
N ILE A 227 -2.42 12.69 17.52
CA ILE A 227 -1.62 11.77 16.73
C ILE A 227 -0.16 11.76 17.20
N THR A 228 0.40 12.94 17.50
CA THR A 228 1.77 13.07 17.98
C THR A 228 1.96 12.34 19.31
N LYS A 229 1.00 12.47 20.22
CA LYS A 229 1.02 11.72 21.49
C LYS A 229 0.98 10.20 21.25
N ALA A 230 0.08 9.73 20.39
CA ALA A 230 -0.03 8.31 20.05
C ALA A 230 1.22 7.77 19.30
N TYR A 231 1.87 8.63 18.52
CA TYR A 231 3.06 8.28 17.75
C TYR A 231 4.31 8.13 18.62
N PHE A 232 4.47 9.01 19.61
CA PHE A 232 5.63 9.02 20.53
C PHE A 232 5.36 8.28 21.85
N GLY A 233 4.11 7.93 22.16
CA GLY A 233 3.74 7.24 23.39
C GLY A 233 3.80 8.11 24.64
N ILE A 234 3.47 9.41 24.53
CA ILE A 234 3.49 10.41 25.61
C ILE A 234 2.10 10.98 25.89
#